data_1c4390809f8513d39d724bbdf13e97a4
#
_entry.id   1c4390809f8513d39d724bbdf13e97a4
#
_cell.length_a   1.000
_cell.length_b   1.000
_cell.length_c   1.000
_cell.angle_alpha   90.00
_cell.angle_beta   90.00
_cell.angle_gamma   90.00
#
_symmetry.space_group_name_H-M   'P 1'
#
loop_
_entity.id
_entity.type
_entity.pdbx_description
1 polymer ?
#
loop_
_entity_poly.entity_id
_entity_poly.type
_entity_poly.pdbx_seq_one_letter_code
_entity_poly.pdbx_strand_id
1 'polypeptide(L)'
;MNQETETGQQQGSNSSSPLGLLNRVLPRRRASVLPGFRLALGFTLVYLLLVVLVPLSTLFWKSSTLGWAGFWQAVTSPRVVASYKLTFGAALVAATINAVFGLVVTWVLVRYRFPGRRLVDALVDFPFALPTAVAGITLTALYAPNGWLGAPLERLGVKVAFTPLGITLALTFIGLPFVVRTLQPVLESLDPEVEEAAASLGASRLQVIARIVLPALFPAWLTGFALAFARGLGEYGSVVFIAGNMPMKTEITPLLIVTKLEQYDYAGATAIATVTLVTSFVLLLTINRLQSWTARVGTAEPS
;
A
#
# COMPACT_ATOMS: atom_id res chain seq x y z
N MET A 1 17.41 49.03 -69.72
CA MET A 1 17.21 48.16 -70.93
C MET A 1 16.42 46.96 -70.41
N ASN A 2 15.14 47.03 -70.68
CA ASN A 2 14.23 45.98 -71.20
C ASN A 2 14.15 44.68 -70.34
N GLN A 3 13.06 44.05 -70.05
CA GLN A 3 11.61 44.13 -70.44
C GLN A 3 10.95 43.17 -69.44
N GLU A 4 9.82 43.52 -68.86
CA GLU A 4 8.44 43.09 -69.25
C GLU A 4 8.11 41.62 -68.93
N THR A 5 7.13 41.54 -68.02
CA THR A 5 5.79 40.92 -68.13
C THR A 5 5.73 39.40 -68.28
N GLU A 6 5.03 38.71 -67.43
CA GLU A 6 3.64 38.34 -67.66
C GLU A 6 2.96 37.64 -66.47
N THR A 7 1.75 38.04 -66.26
CA THR A 7 0.68 37.47 -65.43
C THR A 7 0.29 36.05 -65.80
N GLY A 8 0.07 35.19 -64.83
CA GLY A 8 -0.58 33.89 -64.98
C GLY A 8 -1.41 33.51 -63.77
N GLN A 9 -2.64 34.04 -63.76
CA GLN A 9 -3.69 33.49 -62.86
C GLN A 9 -3.97 32.04 -63.28
N GLN A 10 -3.86 31.09 -62.34
CA GLN A 10 -4.59 29.83 -62.40
C GLN A 10 -5.36 29.59 -61.11
N GLN A 11 -6.65 29.84 -61.16
CA GLN A 11 -7.68 29.26 -60.34
C GLN A 11 -7.62 27.74 -60.47
N GLY A 12 -7.35 27.01 -59.39
CA GLY A 12 -7.40 25.56 -59.30
C GLY A 12 -8.23 25.11 -58.14
N SER A 13 -9.47 24.84 -58.45
CA SER A 13 -10.53 24.13 -57.72
C SER A 13 -10.12 23.38 -56.44
N ASN A 14 -10.66 23.85 -55.34
CA ASN A 14 -10.77 23.17 -54.06
C ASN A 14 -11.71 21.96 -54.21
N SER A 15 -11.23 20.78 -54.55
CA SER A 15 -11.95 19.54 -54.38
C SER A 15 -11.65 18.96 -52.99
N SER A 16 -12.49 19.31 -52.05
CA SER A 16 -12.56 18.69 -50.73
C SER A 16 -12.99 17.21 -50.88
N SER A 17 -12.03 16.33 -51.00
CA SER A 17 -12.30 14.88 -50.99
C SER A 17 -12.71 14.45 -49.56
N PRO A 18 -13.84 13.72 -49.39
CA PRO A 18 -14.32 13.26 -48.07
C PRO A 18 -13.39 12.29 -47.34
N LEU A 19 -12.32 11.84 -47.98
CA LEU A 19 -11.28 10.98 -47.40
C LEU A 19 -10.32 11.69 -46.47
N GLY A 20 -10.26 13.03 -46.45
CA GLY A 20 -9.42 13.82 -45.56
C GLY A 20 -9.96 13.92 -44.12
N LEU A 21 -11.26 13.73 -43.90
CA LEU A 21 -11.90 13.83 -42.58
C LEU A 21 -11.81 12.53 -41.78
N LEU A 22 -11.67 11.37 -42.41
CA LEU A 22 -11.53 10.08 -41.74
C LEU A 22 -10.16 9.86 -41.11
N ASN A 23 -9.14 10.59 -41.53
CA ASN A 23 -7.79 10.50 -40.93
C ASN A 23 -7.59 11.32 -39.64
N ARG A 24 -8.60 12.11 -39.20
CA ARG A 24 -8.52 12.92 -38.00
C ARG A 24 -9.07 12.22 -36.73
N VAL A 25 -9.74 11.09 -36.86
CA VAL A 25 -10.44 10.44 -35.73
C VAL A 25 -9.71 9.22 -35.17
N LEU A 26 -8.71 8.71 -35.86
CA LEU A 26 -7.90 7.62 -35.31
C LEU A 26 -6.79 8.22 -34.41
N PRO A 27 -6.76 7.87 -33.11
CA PRO A 27 -5.66 8.28 -32.25
C PRO A 27 -4.36 7.75 -32.86
N ARG A 28 -3.50 8.67 -33.31
CA ARG A 28 -2.14 8.33 -33.75
C ARG A 28 -1.52 7.49 -32.64
N ARG A 29 -1.38 6.18 -32.88
CA ARG A 29 -0.54 5.31 -32.06
C ARG A 29 0.84 5.97 -32.03
N ARG A 30 1.19 6.58 -30.90
CA ARG A 30 2.56 7.05 -30.68
C ARG A 30 3.44 5.82 -30.87
N ALA A 31 4.19 5.80 -31.96
CA ALA A 31 5.18 4.77 -32.16
C ALA A 31 6.11 4.78 -30.95
N SER A 32 6.21 3.67 -30.25
CA SER A 32 7.13 3.52 -29.14
C SER A 32 8.54 3.84 -29.66
N VAL A 33 9.16 4.87 -29.10
CA VAL A 33 10.50 5.34 -29.47
C VAL A 33 11.57 4.30 -29.11
N LEU A 34 11.21 3.31 -28.27
CA LEU A 34 12.12 2.27 -27.80
C LEU A 34 12.01 1.02 -28.68
N PRO A 35 13.08 0.65 -29.40
CA PRO A 35 13.13 -0.63 -30.09
C PRO A 35 13.06 -1.77 -29.07
N GLY A 36 12.23 -2.81 -29.35
CA GLY A 36 12.11 -3.97 -28.46
C GLY A 36 10.93 -3.95 -27.48
N PHE A 37 10.07 -2.91 -27.45
CA PHE A 37 8.91 -2.85 -26.54
C PHE A 37 8.05 -4.11 -26.57
N ARG A 38 7.75 -4.67 -27.76
CA ARG A 38 6.94 -5.88 -27.86
C ARG A 38 7.59 -7.11 -27.24
N LEU A 39 8.91 -7.25 -27.38
CA LEU A 39 9.68 -8.35 -26.79
C LEU A 39 9.74 -8.19 -25.28
N ALA A 40 10.05 -6.98 -24.78
CA ALA A 40 10.08 -6.69 -23.34
C ALA A 40 8.70 -6.91 -22.71
N LEU A 41 7.63 -6.42 -23.34
CA LEU A 41 6.26 -6.63 -22.87
C LEU A 41 5.89 -8.12 -22.86
N GLY A 42 6.19 -8.84 -23.96
CA GLY A 42 5.93 -10.28 -24.05
C GLY A 42 6.64 -11.07 -22.96
N PHE A 43 7.93 -10.81 -22.74
CA PHE A 43 8.71 -11.43 -21.66
C PHE A 43 8.12 -11.12 -20.28
N THR A 44 7.79 -9.84 -20.01
CA THR A 44 7.19 -9.42 -18.75
C THR A 44 5.86 -10.11 -18.49
N LEU A 45 4.99 -10.18 -19.51
CA LEU A 45 3.69 -10.85 -19.37
C LEU A 45 3.85 -12.35 -19.14
N VAL A 46 4.75 -13.03 -19.88
CA VAL A 46 5.03 -14.46 -19.66
C VAL A 46 5.61 -14.71 -18.26
N TYR A 47 6.54 -13.88 -17.82
CA TYR A 47 7.10 -13.96 -16.48
C TYR A 47 6.02 -13.81 -15.40
N LEU A 48 5.18 -12.77 -15.49
CA LEU A 48 4.07 -12.56 -14.57
C LEU A 48 3.05 -13.71 -14.58
N LEU A 49 2.74 -14.23 -15.77
CA LEU A 49 1.86 -15.38 -15.92
C LEU A 49 2.41 -16.60 -15.18
N LEU A 50 3.66 -16.96 -15.45
CA LEU A 50 4.27 -18.18 -14.91
C LEU A 50 4.57 -18.06 -13.41
N VAL A 51 5.10 -16.93 -12.97
CA VAL A 51 5.59 -16.77 -11.57
C VAL A 51 4.49 -16.31 -10.62
N VAL A 52 3.48 -15.58 -11.11
CA VAL A 52 2.43 -15.03 -10.25
C VAL A 52 1.08 -15.69 -10.52
N LEU A 53 0.58 -15.68 -11.75
CA LEU A 53 -0.79 -16.15 -12.03
C LEU A 53 -0.93 -17.66 -11.92
N VAL A 54 0.04 -18.45 -12.38
CA VAL A 54 -0.03 -19.91 -12.29
C VAL A 54 -0.04 -20.39 -10.83
N PRO A 55 0.87 -19.97 -9.93
CA PRO A 55 0.77 -20.32 -8.51
C PRO A 55 -0.52 -19.85 -7.84
N LEU A 56 -0.98 -18.63 -8.12
CA LEU A 56 -2.23 -18.13 -7.55
C LEU A 56 -3.44 -18.92 -8.05
N SER A 57 -3.46 -19.36 -9.31
CA SER A 57 -4.55 -20.16 -9.85
C SER A 57 -4.69 -21.52 -9.14
N THR A 58 -3.59 -22.08 -8.63
CA THR A 58 -3.63 -23.34 -7.88
C THR A 58 -4.40 -23.22 -6.57
N LEU A 59 -4.45 -22.04 -5.94
CA LEU A 59 -5.28 -21.80 -4.75
C LEU A 59 -6.75 -21.99 -5.08
N PHE A 60 -7.22 -21.39 -6.19
CA PHE A 60 -8.61 -21.52 -6.64
C PHE A 60 -8.93 -22.96 -7.06
N TRP A 61 -8.01 -23.60 -7.79
CA TRP A 61 -8.16 -24.98 -8.19
C TRP A 61 -8.30 -25.92 -6.98
N LYS A 62 -7.37 -25.80 -6.01
CA LYS A 62 -7.37 -26.66 -4.84
C LYS A 62 -8.56 -26.39 -3.92
N SER A 63 -8.96 -25.15 -3.74
CA SER A 63 -10.14 -24.80 -2.94
C SER A 63 -11.45 -25.32 -3.58
N SER A 64 -11.53 -25.38 -4.92
CA SER A 64 -12.72 -25.91 -5.61
C SER A 64 -12.97 -27.41 -5.38
N THR A 65 -11.94 -28.16 -4.96
CA THR A 65 -12.08 -29.61 -4.64
C THR A 65 -12.98 -29.87 -3.43
N LEU A 66 -13.24 -28.85 -2.57
CA LEU A 66 -14.20 -28.96 -1.46
C LEU A 66 -15.67 -28.97 -1.91
N GLY A 67 -15.94 -28.58 -3.16
CA GLY A 67 -17.30 -28.29 -3.58
C GLY A 67 -17.88 -27.06 -2.87
N TRP A 68 -19.06 -26.59 -3.32
CA TRP A 68 -19.64 -25.33 -2.84
C TRP A 68 -19.95 -25.34 -1.33
N ALA A 69 -20.62 -26.38 -0.86
CA ALA A 69 -20.99 -26.50 0.57
C ALA A 69 -19.75 -26.63 1.48
N GLY A 70 -18.77 -27.44 1.09
CA GLY A 70 -17.53 -27.65 1.86
C GLY A 70 -16.69 -26.36 1.91
N PHE A 71 -16.61 -25.61 0.81
CA PHE A 71 -15.93 -24.31 0.77
C PHE A 71 -16.54 -23.34 1.79
N TRP A 72 -17.86 -23.14 1.75
CA TRP A 72 -18.53 -22.23 2.69
C TRP A 72 -18.38 -22.68 4.14
N GLN A 73 -18.52 -23.98 4.41
CA GLN A 73 -18.31 -24.51 5.75
C GLN A 73 -16.89 -24.25 6.27
N ALA A 74 -15.87 -24.42 5.41
CA ALA A 74 -14.48 -24.17 5.77
C ALA A 74 -14.23 -22.69 6.11
N VAL A 75 -14.70 -21.76 5.26
CA VAL A 75 -14.38 -20.33 5.39
C VAL A 75 -15.28 -19.56 6.36
N THR A 76 -16.45 -20.08 6.70
CA THR A 76 -17.38 -19.44 7.66
C THR A 76 -17.36 -20.08 9.05
N SER A 77 -16.47 -21.05 9.29
CA SER A 77 -16.35 -21.63 10.63
C SER A 77 -16.00 -20.55 11.67
N PRO A 78 -16.52 -20.64 12.92
CA PRO A 78 -16.32 -19.59 13.93
C PRO A 78 -14.84 -19.23 14.17
N ARG A 79 -13.96 -20.23 14.15
CA ARG A 79 -12.50 -20.05 14.30
C ARG A 79 -11.90 -19.23 13.16
N VAL A 80 -12.29 -19.53 11.90
CA VAL A 80 -11.81 -18.83 10.71
C VAL A 80 -12.33 -17.40 10.68
N VAL A 81 -13.62 -17.18 10.99
CA VAL A 81 -14.19 -15.82 11.06
C VAL A 81 -13.52 -15.00 12.16
N ALA A 82 -13.21 -15.58 13.31
CA ALA A 82 -12.46 -14.91 14.38
C ALA A 82 -11.06 -14.50 13.90
N SER A 83 -10.35 -15.40 13.18
CA SER A 83 -9.02 -15.07 12.62
C SER A 83 -9.07 -13.96 11.58
N TYR A 84 -10.08 -13.91 10.72
CA TYR A 84 -10.27 -12.80 9.78
C TYR A 84 -10.47 -11.48 10.52
N LYS A 85 -11.41 -11.43 11.48
CA LYS A 85 -11.67 -10.21 12.26
C LYS A 85 -10.42 -9.69 12.94
N LEU A 86 -9.63 -10.59 13.52
CA LEU A 86 -8.38 -10.23 14.17
C LEU A 86 -7.35 -9.72 13.18
N THR A 87 -7.12 -10.42 12.06
CA THR A 87 -6.11 -10.07 11.06
C THR A 87 -6.41 -8.73 10.43
N PHE A 88 -7.62 -8.56 9.90
CA PHE A 88 -8.02 -7.31 9.25
C PHE A 88 -8.13 -6.17 10.26
N GLY A 89 -8.66 -6.43 11.45
CA GLY A 89 -8.80 -5.45 12.51
C GLY A 89 -7.45 -4.95 13.03
N ALA A 90 -6.54 -5.86 13.38
CA ALA A 90 -5.21 -5.51 13.86
C ALA A 90 -4.38 -4.79 12.78
N ALA A 91 -4.44 -5.25 11.53
CA ALA A 91 -3.77 -4.58 10.40
C ALA A 91 -4.32 -3.17 10.17
N LEU A 92 -5.64 -2.97 10.25
CA LEU A 92 -6.27 -1.66 10.09
C LEU A 92 -5.86 -0.70 11.20
N VAL A 93 -5.89 -1.15 12.46
CA VAL A 93 -5.47 -0.35 13.61
C VAL A 93 -4.00 0.00 13.51
N ALA A 94 -3.13 -0.96 13.21
CA ALA A 94 -1.70 -0.73 13.03
C ALA A 94 -1.40 0.25 11.89
N ALA A 95 -2.06 0.11 10.73
CA ALA A 95 -1.92 1.02 9.61
C ALA A 95 -2.39 2.44 9.96
N THR A 96 -3.47 2.58 10.74
CA THR A 96 -3.97 3.88 11.21
C THR A 96 -2.98 4.53 12.18
N ILE A 97 -2.41 3.77 13.12
CA ILE A 97 -1.36 4.25 14.02
C ILE A 97 -0.15 4.71 13.20
N ASN A 98 0.28 3.91 12.23
CA ASN A 98 1.39 4.25 11.34
C ASN A 98 1.09 5.48 10.48
N ALA A 99 -0.13 5.65 10.00
CA ALA A 99 -0.53 6.82 9.23
C ALA A 99 -0.41 8.11 10.04
N VAL A 100 -0.81 8.08 11.30
CA VAL A 100 -0.72 9.24 12.20
C VAL A 100 0.74 9.49 12.63
N PHE A 101 1.38 8.49 13.23
CA PHE A 101 2.75 8.66 13.74
C PHE A 101 3.78 8.75 12.64
N GLY A 102 3.60 8.06 11.52
CA GLY A 102 4.47 8.16 10.35
C GLY A 102 4.45 9.55 9.74
N LEU A 103 3.29 10.23 9.70
CA LEU A 103 3.21 11.63 9.30
C LEU A 103 4.03 12.53 10.25
N VAL A 104 3.90 12.35 11.56
CA VAL A 104 4.65 13.12 12.57
C VAL A 104 6.15 12.86 12.43
N VAL A 105 6.57 11.60 12.31
CA VAL A 105 7.98 11.22 12.13
C VAL A 105 8.54 11.83 10.84
N THR A 106 7.81 11.71 9.73
CA THR A 106 8.21 12.32 8.45
C THR A 106 8.34 13.83 8.57
N TRP A 107 7.37 14.49 9.21
CA TRP A 107 7.41 15.93 9.44
C TRP A 107 8.68 16.33 10.20
N VAL A 108 8.99 15.63 11.29
CA VAL A 108 10.19 15.91 12.12
C VAL A 108 11.46 15.67 11.30
N LEU A 109 11.54 14.57 10.56
CA LEU A 109 12.72 14.24 9.76
C LEU A 109 12.96 15.24 8.63
N VAL A 110 11.92 15.76 7.99
CA VAL A 110 12.08 16.66 6.83
C VAL A 110 12.25 18.13 7.26
N ARG A 111 11.43 18.61 8.18
CA ARG A 111 11.33 20.04 8.53
C ARG A 111 12.28 20.49 9.63
N TYR A 112 12.81 19.56 10.44
CA TYR A 112 13.70 19.93 11.55
C TYR A 112 15.13 19.44 11.35
N ARG A 113 16.08 20.25 11.77
CA ARG A 113 17.51 19.92 11.86
C ARG A 113 17.87 19.73 13.32
N PHE A 114 18.24 18.51 13.69
CA PHE A 114 18.63 18.20 15.07
C PHE A 114 19.79 17.17 15.08
N PRO A 115 20.59 17.14 16.16
CA PRO A 115 21.64 16.14 16.30
C PRO A 115 21.01 14.76 16.38
N GLY A 116 21.59 13.78 15.66
CA GLY A 116 21.02 12.42 15.61
C GLY A 116 19.93 12.19 14.55
N ARG A 117 19.54 13.17 13.73
CA ARG A 117 18.54 13.01 12.66
C ARG A 117 18.83 11.79 11.78
N ARG A 118 20.11 11.57 11.37
CA ARG A 118 20.51 10.42 10.56
C ARG A 118 20.29 9.07 11.28
N LEU A 119 20.46 9.05 12.59
CA LEU A 119 20.20 7.85 13.40
C LEU A 119 18.70 7.56 13.45
N VAL A 120 17.87 8.58 13.69
CA VAL A 120 16.41 8.43 13.72
C VAL A 120 15.90 7.98 12.33
N ASP A 121 16.43 8.56 11.25
CA ASP A 121 16.11 8.17 9.88
C ASP A 121 16.48 6.70 9.59
N ALA A 122 17.68 6.27 10.02
CA ALA A 122 18.10 4.86 9.91
C ALA A 122 17.25 3.92 10.78
N LEU A 123 16.80 4.36 11.96
CA LEU A 123 15.90 3.57 12.83
C LEU A 123 14.52 3.33 12.20
N VAL A 124 14.04 4.25 11.36
CA VAL A 124 12.80 4.03 10.61
C VAL A 124 12.94 2.83 9.67
N ASP A 125 14.11 2.60 9.07
CA ASP A 125 14.35 1.47 8.16
C ASP A 125 14.72 0.16 8.88
N PHE A 126 14.93 0.21 10.19
CA PHE A 126 15.34 -0.94 10.99
C PHE A 126 14.42 -2.17 10.82
N PRO A 127 13.07 -2.03 10.71
CA PRO A 127 12.19 -3.15 10.42
C PRO A 127 12.45 -3.85 9.09
N PHE A 128 13.02 -3.16 8.09
CA PHE A 128 13.40 -3.78 6.82
C PHE A 128 14.70 -4.60 6.92
N ALA A 129 15.60 -4.19 7.82
CA ALA A 129 16.87 -4.87 8.01
C ALA A 129 16.75 -6.14 8.85
N LEU A 130 15.74 -6.24 9.70
CA LEU A 130 15.51 -7.39 10.58
C LEU A 130 14.70 -8.49 9.89
N PRO A 131 15.13 -9.76 10.00
CA PRO A 131 14.24 -10.87 9.72
C PRO A 131 12.98 -10.78 10.60
N THR A 132 11.78 -10.92 10.02
CA THR A 132 10.52 -10.71 10.73
C THR A 132 10.38 -11.61 11.97
N ALA A 133 10.88 -12.85 11.90
CA ALA A 133 10.92 -13.76 13.05
C ALA A 133 11.75 -13.20 14.21
N VAL A 134 12.91 -12.61 13.92
CA VAL A 134 13.79 -11.99 14.93
C VAL A 134 13.09 -10.80 15.58
N ALA A 135 12.42 -9.97 14.78
CA ALA A 135 11.60 -8.88 15.29
C ALA A 135 10.52 -9.37 16.26
N GLY A 136 9.82 -10.45 15.88
CA GLY A 136 8.79 -11.09 16.73
C GLY A 136 9.34 -11.61 18.05
N ILE A 137 10.46 -12.33 18.01
CA ILE A 137 11.13 -12.84 19.24
C ILE A 137 11.56 -11.68 20.14
N THR A 138 12.19 -10.65 19.56
CA THR A 138 12.66 -9.48 20.29
C THR A 138 11.49 -8.73 20.95
N LEU A 139 10.42 -8.48 20.22
CA LEU A 139 9.22 -7.83 20.75
C LEU A 139 8.56 -8.68 21.84
N THR A 140 8.52 -10.01 21.66
CA THR A 140 7.99 -10.91 22.67
C THR A 140 8.82 -10.86 23.94
N ALA A 141 10.14 -10.96 23.85
CA ALA A 141 11.03 -10.89 25.00
C ALA A 141 10.91 -9.54 25.74
N LEU A 142 10.73 -8.46 25.00
CA LEU A 142 10.62 -7.11 25.55
C LEU A 142 9.28 -6.88 26.28
N TYR A 143 8.18 -7.40 25.70
CA TYR A 143 6.80 -7.16 26.18
C TYR A 143 6.16 -8.35 26.91
N ALA A 144 6.88 -9.47 27.11
CA ALA A 144 6.42 -10.55 27.94
C ALA A 144 6.22 -10.10 29.40
N PRO A 145 5.43 -10.80 30.25
CA PRO A 145 5.19 -10.42 31.63
C PRO A 145 6.46 -10.20 32.47
N ASN A 146 7.51 -10.92 32.16
CA ASN A 146 8.84 -10.79 32.78
C ASN A 146 9.81 -9.93 31.95
N GLY A 147 9.36 -9.35 30.85
CA GLY A 147 10.17 -8.52 29.97
C GLY A 147 10.40 -7.11 30.52
N TRP A 148 11.40 -6.43 29.99
CA TRP A 148 11.80 -5.11 30.46
C TRP A 148 10.68 -4.05 30.35
N LEU A 149 9.89 -4.05 29.28
CA LEU A 149 8.72 -3.18 29.13
C LEU A 149 7.42 -3.88 29.58
N GLY A 150 7.35 -5.20 29.45
CA GLY A 150 6.16 -5.97 29.79
C GLY A 150 5.86 -5.94 31.31
N ALA A 151 6.87 -6.13 32.15
CA ALA A 151 6.69 -6.16 33.61
C ALA A 151 6.10 -4.86 34.18
N PRO A 152 6.58 -3.65 33.83
CA PRO A 152 5.93 -2.42 34.30
C PRO A 152 4.53 -2.22 33.72
N LEU A 153 4.29 -2.58 32.46
CA LEU A 153 2.96 -2.47 31.84
C LEU A 153 1.95 -3.41 32.49
N GLU A 154 2.37 -4.63 32.84
CA GLU A 154 1.49 -5.59 33.52
C GLU A 154 1.08 -5.11 34.90
N ARG A 155 1.97 -4.41 35.65
CA ARG A 155 1.63 -3.76 36.94
C ARG A 155 0.57 -2.68 36.75
N LEU A 156 0.49 -2.06 35.61
CA LEU A 156 -0.55 -1.09 35.23
C LEU A 156 -1.82 -1.78 34.64
N GLY A 157 -1.88 -3.11 34.63
CA GLY A 157 -2.99 -3.88 34.10
C GLY A 157 -2.98 -4.04 32.58
N VAL A 158 -1.91 -3.64 31.88
CA VAL A 158 -1.79 -3.71 30.42
C VAL A 158 -0.94 -4.91 30.02
N LYS A 159 -1.58 -5.95 29.46
CA LYS A 159 -0.91 -7.10 28.89
C LYS A 159 -0.71 -6.89 27.39
N VAL A 160 0.55 -6.94 26.92
CA VAL A 160 0.90 -6.74 25.50
C VAL A 160 1.18 -8.08 24.82
N ALA A 161 2.22 -8.80 25.24
CA ALA A 161 2.54 -10.10 24.63
C ALA A 161 1.39 -11.09 24.83
N PHE A 162 1.20 -11.95 23.81
CA PHE A 162 0.16 -12.98 23.75
C PHE A 162 -1.28 -12.44 23.76
N THR A 163 -1.45 -11.21 23.29
CA THR A 163 -2.75 -10.54 23.16
C THR A 163 -2.89 -9.87 21.77
N PRO A 164 -4.13 -9.49 21.35
CA PRO A 164 -4.32 -8.69 20.13
C PRO A 164 -3.52 -7.39 20.10
N LEU A 165 -3.23 -6.82 21.26
CA LEU A 165 -2.41 -5.60 21.39
C LEU A 165 -0.95 -5.86 20.96
N GLY A 166 -0.38 -7.02 21.33
CA GLY A 166 0.95 -7.42 20.87
C GLY A 166 1.02 -7.65 19.36
N ILE A 167 -0.03 -8.23 18.79
CA ILE A 167 -0.16 -8.37 17.34
C ILE A 167 -0.14 -6.98 16.67
N THR A 168 -0.98 -6.07 17.17
CA THR A 168 -1.06 -4.70 16.65
C THR A 168 0.28 -3.97 16.77
N LEU A 169 0.99 -4.14 17.89
CA LEU A 169 2.31 -3.58 18.09
C LEU A 169 3.34 -4.09 17.06
N ALA A 170 3.38 -5.41 16.83
CA ALA A 170 4.27 -5.99 15.83
C ALA A 170 3.96 -5.48 14.42
N LEU A 171 2.68 -5.40 14.06
CA LEU A 171 2.26 -4.85 12.77
C LEU A 171 2.58 -3.36 12.63
N THR A 172 2.46 -2.58 13.72
CA THR A 172 2.85 -1.16 13.75
C THR A 172 4.35 -1.01 13.54
N PHE A 173 5.16 -1.81 14.22
CA PHE A 173 6.62 -1.79 14.04
C PHE A 173 7.02 -2.04 12.58
N ILE A 174 6.46 -3.08 11.94
CA ILE A 174 6.80 -3.45 10.57
C ILE A 174 6.21 -2.46 9.54
N GLY A 175 5.05 -1.88 9.84
CA GLY A 175 4.33 -0.99 8.92
C GLY A 175 4.86 0.45 8.87
N LEU A 176 5.56 0.92 9.90
CA LEU A 176 6.00 2.30 10.03
C LEU A 176 6.83 2.81 8.84
N PRO A 177 7.85 2.09 8.36
CA PRO A 177 8.68 2.56 7.26
C PRO A 177 7.90 2.80 5.97
N PHE A 178 6.83 2.04 5.71
CA PHE A 178 6.02 2.22 4.50
C PHE A 178 5.36 3.60 4.46
N VAL A 179 4.85 4.09 5.57
CA VAL A 179 4.24 5.42 5.64
C VAL A 179 5.30 6.51 5.55
N VAL A 180 6.38 6.40 6.32
CA VAL A 180 7.43 7.41 6.34
C VAL A 180 8.09 7.54 4.97
N ARG A 181 8.50 6.44 4.33
CA ARG A 181 9.19 6.46 3.04
C ARG A 181 8.30 6.86 1.87
N THR A 182 6.98 6.74 2.01
CA THR A 182 6.04 7.24 1.00
C THR A 182 5.82 8.75 1.14
N LEU A 183 5.77 9.27 2.37
CA LEU A 183 5.53 10.68 2.65
C LEU A 183 6.78 11.56 2.47
N GLN A 184 7.94 11.04 2.86
CA GLN A 184 9.18 11.81 2.93
C GLN A 184 9.53 12.51 1.61
N PRO A 185 9.59 11.84 0.43
CA PRO A 185 9.95 12.49 -0.82
C PRO A 185 8.92 13.54 -1.27
N VAL A 186 7.64 13.34 -0.95
CA VAL A 186 6.59 14.31 -1.28
C VAL A 186 6.72 15.57 -0.41
N LEU A 187 6.97 15.40 0.89
CA LEU A 187 7.19 16.53 1.78
C LEU A 187 8.49 17.29 1.48
N GLU A 188 9.54 16.57 1.03
CA GLU A 188 10.82 17.18 0.59
C GLU A 188 10.66 17.97 -0.71
N SER A 189 9.75 17.55 -1.60
CA SER A 189 9.48 18.22 -2.87
C SER A 189 8.53 19.42 -2.76
N LEU A 190 7.88 19.61 -1.61
CA LEU A 190 7.03 20.79 -1.38
C LEU A 190 7.90 22.04 -1.23
N ASP A 191 7.65 23.00 -2.14
CA ASP A 191 8.38 24.26 -2.19
C ASP A 191 8.08 25.12 -0.93
N PRO A 192 9.10 25.46 -0.14
CA PRO A 192 8.93 26.33 1.03
C PRO A 192 8.38 27.71 0.67
N GLU A 193 8.59 28.19 -0.57
CA GLU A 193 8.10 29.51 -1.00
C GLU A 193 6.57 29.59 -0.96
N VAL A 194 5.86 28.49 -1.20
CA VAL A 194 4.39 28.46 -1.10
C VAL A 194 3.92 28.64 0.35
N GLU A 195 4.64 28.05 1.30
CA GLU A 195 4.35 28.21 2.73
C GLU A 195 4.66 29.65 3.21
N GLU A 196 5.78 30.21 2.75
CA GLU A 196 6.20 31.58 3.06
C GLU A 196 5.26 32.61 2.46
N ALA A 197 4.81 32.42 1.20
CA ALA A 197 3.82 33.28 0.56
C ALA A 197 2.50 33.29 1.32
N ALA A 198 2.01 32.13 1.74
CA ALA A 198 0.80 32.05 2.53
C ALA A 198 0.93 32.75 3.91
N ALA A 199 2.10 32.59 4.57
CA ALA A 199 2.39 33.28 5.82
C ALA A 199 2.44 34.81 5.63
N SER A 200 3.00 35.30 4.51
CA SER A 200 3.04 36.72 4.16
C SER A 200 1.64 37.31 3.93
N LEU A 201 0.70 36.50 3.46
CA LEU A 201 -0.71 36.84 3.33
C LEU A 201 -1.50 36.76 4.66
N GLY A 202 -0.81 36.49 5.78
CA GLY A 202 -1.41 36.46 7.12
C GLY A 202 -1.98 35.09 7.53
N ALA A 203 -1.68 34.02 6.79
CA ALA A 203 -2.11 32.69 7.18
C ALA A 203 -1.36 32.22 8.44
N SER A 204 -2.09 31.71 9.42
CA SER A 204 -1.48 31.08 10.60
C SER A 204 -0.82 29.74 10.23
N ARG A 205 0.15 29.28 11.04
CA ARG A 205 0.83 27.98 10.81
C ARG A 205 -0.12 26.80 10.63
N LEU A 206 -1.19 26.76 11.43
CA LEU A 206 -2.22 25.72 11.33
C LEU A 206 -2.99 25.81 10.00
N GLN A 207 -3.25 27.03 9.51
CA GLN A 207 -3.90 27.21 8.19
C GLN A 207 -3.00 26.76 7.05
N VAL A 208 -1.70 27.07 7.10
CA VAL A 208 -0.71 26.60 6.11
C VAL A 208 -0.67 25.06 6.10
N ILE A 209 -0.54 24.43 7.26
CA ILE A 209 -0.53 22.96 7.37
C ILE A 209 -1.83 22.37 6.85
N ALA A 210 -2.98 22.86 7.31
CA ALA A 210 -4.28 22.25 7.00
C ALA A 210 -4.75 22.50 5.56
N ARG A 211 -4.40 23.64 4.94
CA ARG A 211 -4.91 24.04 3.63
C ARG A 211 -3.93 23.84 2.49
N ILE A 212 -2.63 23.74 2.77
CA ILE A 212 -1.59 23.61 1.76
C ILE A 212 -0.88 22.26 1.91
N VAL A 213 -0.25 22.02 3.05
CA VAL A 213 0.63 20.86 3.21
C VAL A 213 -0.16 19.55 3.29
N LEU A 214 -1.17 19.45 4.15
CA LEU A 214 -1.94 18.21 4.30
C LEU A 214 -2.68 17.80 3.01
N PRO A 215 -3.35 18.67 2.26
CA PRO A 215 -3.94 18.31 0.99
C PRO A 215 -2.92 17.81 -0.04
N ALA A 216 -1.74 18.44 -0.10
CA ALA A 216 -0.65 18.02 -0.99
C ALA A 216 -0.07 16.63 -0.60
N LEU A 217 0.02 16.34 0.69
CA LEU A 217 0.49 15.05 1.21
C LEU A 217 -0.57 13.94 1.15
N PHE A 218 -1.85 14.29 1.06
CA PHE A 218 -2.95 13.33 1.24
C PHE A 218 -2.89 12.11 0.31
N PRO A 219 -2.58 12.23 -1.00
CA PRO A 219 -2.44 11.08 -1.88
C PRO A 219 -1.30 10.14 -1.46
N ALA A 220 -0.15 10.69 -1.07
CA ALA A 220 0.99 9.92 -0.59
C ALA A 220 0.70 9.29 0.78
N TRP A 221 0.02 10.00 1.67
CA TRP A 221 -0.40 9.51 2.97
C TRP A 221 -1.35 8.31 2.85
N LEU A 222 -2.32 8.38 1.95
CA LEU A 222 -3.23 7.27 1.67
C LEU A 222 -2.48 6.08 1.03
N THR A 223 -1.47 6.35 0.20
CA THR A 223 -0.59 5.31 -0.36
C THR A 223 0.21 4.61 0.75
N GLY A 224 0.83 5.37 1.64
CA GLY A 224 1.58 4.83 2.78
C GLY A 224 0.70 3.99 3.71
N PHE A 225 -0.51 4.47 4.01
CA PHE A 225 -1.52 3.72 4.76
C PHE A 225 -1.85 2.38 4.07
N ALA A 226 -2.14 2.40 2.76
CA ALA A 226 -2.48 1.22 1.99
C ALA A 226 -1.35 0.19 1.98
N LEU A 227 -0.11 0.64 1.82
CA LEU A 227 1.07 -0.23 1.85
C LEU A 227 1.30 -0.84 3.23
N ALA A 228 1.20 -0.05 4.31
CA ALA A 228 1.31 -0.54 5.68
C ALA A 228 0.20 -1.55 6.02
N PHE A 229 -1.03 -1.28 5.58
CA PHE A 229 -2.16 -2.19 5.74
C PHE A 229 -1.96 -3.51 4.99
N ALA A 230 -1.61 -3.44 3.70
CA ALA A 230 -1.33 -4.62 2.87
C ALA A 230 -0.19 -5.47 3.46
N ARG A 231 0.88 -4.81 3.92
CA ARG A 231 1.99 -5.48 4.57
C ARG A 231 1.57 -6.20 5.85
N GLY A 232 0.71 -5.56 6.65
CA GLY A 232 0.15 -6.13 7.88
C GLY A 232 -0.73 -7.36 7.64
N LEU A 233 -1.52 -7.39 6.57
CA LEU A 233 -2.41 -8.51 6.25
C LEU A 233 -1.64 -9.82 5.96
N GLY A 234 -0.47 -9.71 5.34
CA GLY A 234 0.38 -10.86 5.01
C GLY A 234 1.44 -11.19 6.06
N GLU A 235 1.44 -10.50 7.20
CA GLU A 235 2.48 -10.72 8.21
C GLU A 235 2.23 -12.02 8.99
N TYR A 236 3.27 -12.85 9.03
CA TYR A 236 3.30 -14.10 9.77
C TYR A 236 4.48 -14.14 10.75
N GLY A 237 5.68 -13.85 10.27
CA GLY A 237 6.93 -14.14 10.96
C GLY A 237 7.06 -13.45 12.32
N SER A 238 6.72 -12.16 12.44
CA SER A 238 6.79 -11.45 13.71
C SER A 238 5.62 -11.78 14.62
N VAL A 239 4.44 -12.00 14.05
CA VAL A 239 3.22 -12.21 14.82
C VAL A 239 3.18 -13.59 15.45
N VAL A 240 3.72 -14.62 14.80
CA VAL A 240 3.70 -16.01 15.33
C VAL A 240 4.30 -16.11 16.73
N PHE A 241 5.33 -15.31 17.05
CA PHE A 241 5.97 -15.33 18.36
C PHE A 241 5.21 -14.52 19.41
N ILE A 242 4.71 -13.33 19.05
CA ILE A 242 4.08 -12.41 20.01
C ILE A 242 2.58 -12.70 20.22
N ALA A 243 1.93 -13.39 19.28
CA ALA A 243 0.49 -13.67 19.36
C ALA A 243 0.11 -14.75 20.37
N GLY A 244 1.00 -15.74 20.63
CA GLY A 244 0.71 -16.88 21.50
C GLY A 244 -0.30 -17.87 20.89
N ASN A 245 -0.75 -17.65 19.67
CA ASN A 245 -1.54 -18.57 18.82
C ASN A 245 -2.74 -19.26 19.51
N MET A 246 -3.50 -18.51 20.30
CA MET A 246 -4.71 -19.04 20.94
C MET A 246 -5.89 -19.04 19.99
N PRO A 247 -6.49 -20.19 19.66
CA PRO A 247 -7.66 -20.28 18.79
C PRO A 247 -8.77 -19.32 19.24
N MET A 248 -9.42 -18.66 18.29
CA MET A 248 -10.50 -17.67 18.48
C MET A 248 -10.12 -16.39 19.25
N LYS A 249 -8.89 -16.26 19.77
CA LYS A 249 -8.43 -15.09 20.56
C LYS A 249 -7.30 -14.35 19.90
N THR A 250 -6.18 -15.02 19.60
CA THR A 250 -4.96 -14.38 19.08
C THR A 250 -4.41 -15.07 17.84
N GLU A 251 -5.15 -16.01 17.26
CA GLU A 251 -4.78 -16.70 16.05
C GLU A 251 -5.12 -15.86 14.82
N ILE A 252 -4.09 -15.36 14.12
CA ILE A 252 -4.25 -14.63 12.87
C ILE A 252 -4.46 -15.58 11.67
N THR A 253 -5.04 -15.08 10.58
CA THR A 253 -5.34 -15.89 9.39
C THR A 253 -4.11 -16.56 8.77
N PRO A 254 -2.95 -15.88 8.56
CA PRO A 254 -1.76 -16.56 8.05
C PRO A 254 -1.31 -17.73 8.91
N LEU A 255 -1.41 -17.59 10.23
CA LEU A 255 -1.06 -18.64 11.18
C LEU A 255 -2.04 -19.82 11.12
N LEU A 256 -3.35 -19.54 11.01
CA LEU A 256 -4.37 -20.57 10.84
C LEU A 256 -4.18 -21.35 9.53
N ILE A 257 -3.79 -20.67 8.44
CA ILE A 257 -3.45 -21.34 7.17
C ILE A 257 -2.30 -22.33 7.36
N VAL A 258 -1.22 -21.90 8.03
CA VAL A 258 -0.08 -22.78 8.32
C VAL A 258 -0.50 -23.97 9.20
N THR A 259 -1.27 -23.72 10.25
CA THR A 259 -1.82 -24.79 11.11
C THR A 259 -2.64 -25.80 10.30
N LYS A 260 -3.46 -25.35 9.35
CA LYS A 260 -4.21 -26.24 8.44
C LYS A 260 -3.29 -27.05 7.53
N LEU A 261 -2.22 -26.45 7.01
CA LEU A 261 -1.21 -27.15 6.20
C LEU A 261 -0.48 -28.22 7.01
N GLU A 262 -0.12 -27.96 8.26
CA GLU A 262 0.49 -28.92 9.19
C GLU A 262 -0.46 -30.10 9.51
N GLN A 263 -1.77 -29.86 9.47
CA GLN A 263 -2.80 -30.89 9.61
C GLN A 263 -3.10 -31.64 8.31
N TYR A 264 -2.37 -31.36 7.23
CA TYR A 264 -2.61 -31.91 5.88
C TYR A 264 -3.97 -31.53 5.27
N ASP A 265 -4.67 -30.55 5.86
CA ASP A 265 -5.93 -29.99 5.30
C ASP A 265 -5.62 -28.92 4.25
N TYR A 266 -5.04 -29.35 3.14
CA TYR A 266 -4.65 -28.46 2.03
C TYR A 266 -5.83 -27.72 1.40
N ALA A 267 -6.98 -28.41 1.32
CA ALA A 267 -8.18 -27.84 0.72
C ALA A 267 -8.78 -26.73 1.60
N GLY A 268 -8.86 -26.95 2.93
CA GLY A 268 -9.28 -25.95 3.88
C GLY A 268 -8.30 -24.77 3.96
N ALA A 269 -6.99 -25.04 3.98
CA ALA A 269 -5.96 -23.99 3.97
C ALA A 269 -6.07 -23.08 2.72
N THR A 270 -6.21 -23.69 1.53
CA THR A 270 -6.35 -22.94 0.28
C THR A 270 -7.68 -22.19 0.18
N ALA A 271 -8.77 -22.72 0.73
CA ALA A 271 -10.05 -21.99 0.80
C ALA A 271 -9.93 -20.72 1.65
N ILE A 272 -9.33 -20.80 2.84
CA ILE A 272 -9.08 -19.66 3.72
C ILE A 272 -8.15 -18.64 3.03
N ALA A 273 -7.07 -19.12 2.41
CA ALA A 273 -6.13 -18.27 1.66
C ALA A 273 -6.82 -17.55 0.49
N THR A 274 -7.71 -18.24 -0.24
CA THR A 274 -8.47 -17.65 -1.36
C THR A 274 -9.36 -16.49 -0.88
N VAL A 275 -10.11 -16.69 0.20
CA VAL A 275 -10.96 -15.61 0.77
C VAL A 275 -10.12 -14.44 1.23
N THR A 276 -9.01 -14.71 1.92
CA THR A 276 -8.08 -13.65 2.38
C THR A 276 -7.51 -12.87 1.20
N LEU A 277 -7.05 -13.57 0.16
CA LEU A 277 -6.50 -12.96 -1.06
C LEU A 277 -7.53 -12.06 -1.76
N VAL A 278 -8.73 -12.59 -2.00
CA VAL A 278 -9.81 -11.84 -2.68
C VAL A 278 -10.22 -10.62 -1.86
N THR A 279 -10.41 -10.78 -0.55
CA THR A 279 -10.80 -9.68 0.33
C THR A 279 -9.71 -8.61 0.39
N SER A 280 -8.44 -9.00 0.52
CA SER A 280 -7.30 -8.07 0.52
C SER A 280 -7.20 -7.33 -0.81
N PHE A 281 -7.37 -8.03 -1.93
CA PHE A 281 -7.34 -7.44 -3.26
C PHE A 281 -8.47 -6.43 -3.47
N VAL A 282 -9.69 -6.75 -3.06
CA VAL A 282 -10.85 -5.83 -3.14
C VAL A 282 -10.62 -4.59 -2.29
N LEU A 283 -10.10 -4.75 -1.06
CA LEU A 283 -9.79 -3.62 -0.18
C LEU A 283 -8.71 -2.72 -0.78
N LEU A 284 -7.63 -3.29 -1.32
CA LEU A 284 -6.58 -2.51 -1.97
C LEU A 284 -7.07 -1.80 -3.23
N LEU A 285 -7.89 -2.47 -4.05
CA LEU A 285 -8.52 -1.82 -5.21
C LEU A 285 -9.39 -0.65 -4.78
N THR A 286 -10.14 -0.78 -3.70
CA THR A 286 -10.98 0.30 -3.15
C THR A 286 -10.13 1.49 -2.72
N ILE A 287 -9.05 1.24 -1.98
CA ILE A 287 -8.11 2.29 -1.56
C ILE A 287 -7.48 2.97 -2.79
N ASN A 288 -7.00 2.20 -3.77
CA ASN A 288 -6.41 2.74 -4.99
C ASN A 288 -7.41 3.57 -5.82
N ARG A 289 -8.68 3.17 -5.86
CA ARG A 289 -9.75 3.96 -6.51
C ARG A 289 -9.98 5.28 -5.77
N LEU A 290 -9.99 5.28 -4.45
CA LEU A 290 -10.07 6.50 -3.65
C LEU A 290 -8.89 7.42 -3.92
N GLN A 291 -7.67 6.89 -3.98
CA GLN A 291 -6.46 7.66 -4.32
C GLN A 291 -6.57 8.32 -5.70
N SER A 292 -6.97 7.56 -6.71
CA SER A 292 -7.10 8.07 -8.08
C SER A 292 -8.18 9.16 -8.19
N TRP A 293 -9.22 9.09 -7.39
CA TRP A 293 -10.29 10.09 -7.33
C TRP A 293 -9.79 11.38 -6.66
N THR A 294 -9.11 11.29 -5.52
CA THR A 294 -8.56 12.47 -4.81
C THR A 294 -7.47 13.18 -5.61
N ALA A 295 -6.62 12.43 -6.33
CA ALA A 295 -5.60 13.02 -7.19
C ALA A 295 -6.20 13.83 -8.35
N ARG A 296 -7.34 13.41 -8.91
CA ARG A 296 -8.04 14.14 -9.99
C ARG A 296 -8.73 15.40 -9.50
N VAL A 297 -9.25 15.40 -8.28
CA VAL A 297 -9.91 16.58 -7.68
C VAL A 297 -8.87 17.66 -7.35
N GLY A 298 -7.66 17.28 -6.95
CA GLY A 298 -6.56 18.21 -6.67
C GLY A 298 -5.90 18.85 -7.91
N THR A 299 -6.11 18.28 -9.10
CA THR A 299 -5.56 18.80 -10.38
C THR A 299 -6.59 19.54 -11.24
N ALA A 300 -7.85 19.65 -10.78
CA ALA A 300 -8.84 20.51 -11.43
C ALA A 300 -8.47 21.96 -11.12
N GLU A 301 -7.70 22.59 -12.02
CA GLU A 301 -7.52 24.05 -12.07
C GLU A 301 -8.89 24.73 -12.18
N PRO A 302 -9.11 25.83 -11.44
CA PRO A 302 -10.24 26.69 -11.72
C PRO A 302 -10.04 27.35 -13.09
N SER A 303 -10.90 27.00 -14.02
CA SER A 303 -11.06 27.67 -15.32
C SER A 303 -11.49 29.12 -15.15
#